data_beb9d93a587d20c820c1020fe942443d
#
_entry.id   beb9d93a587d20c820c1020fe942443d
#
_cell.length_a   1.000
_cell.length_b   1.000
_cell.length_c   1.000
_cell.angle_alpha   90.00
_cell.angle_beta   90.00
_cell.angle_gamma   90.00
#
_symmetry.space_group_name_H-M   'P 1'
#
loop_
_entity.id
_entity.type
_entity.pdbx_description
1 polymer ?
#
loop_
_entity_poly.entity_id
_entity_poly.type
_entity_poly.pdbx_seq_one_letter_code
_entity_poly.pdbx_strand_id
1 'polypeptide(L)'
;ALPISKNLILQKIREEERKVVYDQYFEKEKDIVTGIVQRYVGKNISVNLGKADAMLTENEQVKGEVFKPTDRIKLYIVEVKNTPKGPKILVSRTHPELVKRLFEAEVAEVKDGTVEIKSIAREAGSRTKMAVWSNDENVDPVGACVGMNGARVNAVVEELRGEKIDIINWSDNPALLIENALSPAKVI
;
A
#
# COMPACT_ATOMS: atom_id res chain seq x y z
N ALA A 1 4.79 31.36 40.11
CA ALA A 1 5.02 31.74 38.69
C ALA A 1 5.87 30.73 37.91
N LEU A 2 6.86 30.08 38.53
CA LEU A 2 7.78 29.08 37.91
C LEU A 2 7.10 27.79 37.40
N PRO A 3 6.11 27.20 38.05
CA PRO A 3 5.48 25.95 37.56
C PRO A 3 4.67 26.14 36.27
N ILE A 4 4.03 27.30 36.06
CA ILE A 4 3.19 27.57 34.90
C ILE A 4 4.05 27.75 33.63
N SER A 5 5.18 28.43 33.73
CA SER A 5 6.09 28.63 32.62
C SER A 5 6.76 27.31 32.16
N LYS A 6 7.12 26.44 33.12
CA LYS A 6 7.67 25.12 32.82
C LYS A 6 6.67 24.25 32.08
N ASN A 7 5.40 24.22 32.51
CA ASN A 7 4.35 23.47 31.85
C ASN A 7 4.04 24.01 30.45
N LEU A 8 4.06 25.34 30.26
CA LEU A 8 3.92 25.97 28.94
C LEU A 8 5.04 25.60 27.97
N ILE A 9 6.28 25.57 28.45
CA ILE A 9 7.43 25.17 27.63
C ILE A 9 7.33 23.69 27.23
N LEU A 10 6.98 22.80 28.16
CA LEU A 10 6.78 21.38 27.89
C LEU A 10 5.63 21.13 26.93
N GLN A 11 4.54 21.89 27.03
CA GLN A 11 3.41 21.82 26.11
C GLN A 11 3.82 22.26 24.71
N LYS A 12 4.57 23.35 24.56
CA LYS A 12 5.09 23.79 23.27
C LYS A 12 6.05 22.78 22.63
N ILE A 13 6.95 22.19 23.39
CA ILE A 13 7.86 21.14 22.90
C ILE A 13 7.04 19.96 22.37
N ARG A 14 6.00 19.50 23.09
CA ARG A 14 5.15 18.42 22.63
C ARG A 14 4.34 18.76 21.38
N GLU A 15 3.89 19.99 21.25
CA GLU A 15 3.20 20.47 20.03
C GLU A 15 4.15 20.47 18.82
N GLU A 16 5.38 20.94 18.97
CA GLU A 16 6.39 20.91 17.92
C GLU A 16 6.79 19.49 17.54
N GLU A 17 6.98 18.62 18.52
CA GLU A 17 7.27 17.18 18.27
C GLU A 17 6.12 16.52 17.48
N ARG A 18 4.86 16.78 17.83
CA ARG A 18 3.68 16.28 17.10
C ARG A 18 3.63 16.80 15.68
N LYS A 19 3.96 18.07 15.47
CA LYS A 19 4.01 18.67 14.14
C LYS A 19 5.07 18.03 13.27
N VAL A 20 6.27 17.80 13.79
CA VAL A 20 7.35 17.12 13.06
C VAL A 20 6.94 15.71 12.65
N VAL A 21 6.31 14.95 13.54
CA VAL A 21 5.80 13.61 13.25
C VAL A 21 4.68 13.67 12.21
N TYR A 22 3.74 14.62 12.34
CA TYR A 22 2.68 14.82 11.36
C TYR A 22 3.25 15.10 9.96
N ASP A 23 4.17 16.06 9.84
CA ASP A 23 4.79 16.45 8.57
C ASP A 23 5.51 15.25 7.93
N GLN A 24 6.22 14.46 8.73
CA GLN A 24 6.94 13.27 8.27
C GLN A 24 6.00 12.21 7.66
N TYR A 25 4.85 11.95 8.29
CA TYR A 25 3.89 10.98 7.76
C TYR A 25 3.00 11.57 6.67
N PHE A 26 2.74 12.86 6.69
CA PHE A 26 2.01 13.54 5.63
C PHE A 26 2.73 13.44 4.28
N GLU A 27 4.06 13.54 4.26
CA GLU A 27 4.87 13.31 3.06
C GLU A 27 4.76 11.88 2.52
N LYS A 28 4.42 10.93 3.38
CA LYS A 28 4.20 9.51 3.01
C LYS A 28 2.74 9.18 2.71
N GLU A 29 1.87 10.16 2.71
CA GLU A 29 0.48 9.96 2.29
C GLU A 29 0.43 9.43 0.85
N LYS A 30 -0.45 8.47 0.60
CA LYS A 30 -0.57 7.74 -0.68
C LYS A 30 0.65 6.89 -1.05
N ASP A 31 1.46 6.54 -0.09
CA ASP A 31 2.56 5.59 -0.24
C ASP A 31 2.43 4.43 0.73
N ILE A 32 3.28 3.42 0.58
CA ILE A 32 3.32 2.27 1.48
C ILE A 32 4.26 2.52 2.66
N VAL A 33 3.90 1.91 3.78
CA VAL A 33 4.70 1.90 4.99
C VAL A 33 4.68 0.51 5.60
N THR A 34 5.79 0.12 6.21
CA THR A 34 5.84 -1.11 7.01
C THR A 34 5.45 -0.81 8.44
N GLY A 35 4.45 -1.51 8.94
CA GLY A 35 4.01 -1.41 10.33
C GLY A 35 4.13 -2.72 11.07
N ILE A 36 4.17 -2.62 12.40
CA ILE A 36 4.17 -3.77 13.31
C ILE A 36 2.83 -3.81 14.01
N VAL A 37 2.13 -4.92 13.87
CA VAL A 37 0.85 -5.14 14.53
C VAL A 37 1.05 -5.15 16.04
N GLN A 38 0.31 -4.31 16.76
CA GLN A 38 0.37 -4.23 18.22
C GLN A 38 -0.73 -5.05 18.86
N ARG A 39 -1.98 -4.71 18.59
CA ARG A 39 -3.16 -5.33 19.20
C ARG A 39 -4.43 -5.03 18.42
N TYR A 40 -5.44 -5.83 18.69
CA TYR A 40 -6.81 -5.52 18.29
C TYR A 40 -7.45 -4.54 19.27
N VAL A 41 -8.14 -3.55 18.74
CA VAL A 41 -8.95 -2.59 19.49
C VAL A 41 -10.38 -2.71 18.98
N GLY A 42 -11.16 -3.58 19.59
CA GLY A 42 -12.44 -4.01 19.05
C GLY A 42 -12.21 -4.77 17.73
N LYS A 43 -12.81 -4.29 16.65
CA LYS A 43 -12.63 -4.84 15.31
C LYS A 43 -11.50 -4.19 14.50
N ASN A 44 -10.91 -3.13 15.04
CA ASN A 44 -9.80 -2.42 14.40
C ASN A 44 -8.45 -2.97 14.89
N ILE A 45 -7.40 -2.71 14.13
CA ILE A 45 -6.04 -3.13 14.47
C ILE A 45 -5.18 -1.88 14.68
N SER A 46 -4.51 -1.81 15.82
CA SER A 46 -3.48 -0.81 16.07
C SER A 46 -2.14 -1.30 15.54
N VAL A 47 -1.51 -0.48 14.72
CA VAL A 47 -0.25 -0.80 14.06
C VAL A 47 0.78 0.28 14.38
N ASN A 48 1.95 -0.12 14.84
CA ASN A 48 3.06 0.80 15.11
C ASN A 48 3.85 1.05 13.82
N LEU A 49 4.00 2.33 13.45
CA LEU A 49 4.78 2.76 12.29
C LEU A 49 6.20 3.26 12.65
N GLY A 50 6.57 3.14 13.91
CA GLY A 50 7.83 3.64 14.46
C GLY A 50 7.64 4.88 15.33
N LYS A 51 7.38 6.05 14.74
CA LYS A 51 7.19 7.31 15.48
C LYS A 51 5.73 7.63 15.81
N ALA A 52 4.80 6.94 15.17
CA ALA A 52 3.36 7.08 15.42
C ALA A 52 2.64 5.75 15.23
N ASP A 53 1.45 5.66 15.79
CA ASP A 53 0.57 4.52 15.61
C ASP A 53 -0.48 4.83 14.55
N ALA A 54 -0.77 3.83 13.71
CA ALA A 54 -1.82 3.88 12.71
C ALA A 54 -3.01 3.00 13.14
N MET A 55 -4.16 3.32 12.60
CA MET A 55 -5.38 2.54 12.78
C MET A 55 -5.79 1.88 11.47
N LEU A 56 -5.78 0.55 11.47
CA LEU A 56 -6.35 -0.26 10.40
C LEU A 56 -7.78 -0.62 10.80
N THR A 57 -8.73 0.12 10.24
CA THR A 57 -10.15 -0.08 10.57
C THR A 57 -10.70 -1.35 9.93
N GLU A 58 -11.81 -1.88 10.47
CA GLU A 58 -12.46 -3.10 9.97
C GLU A 58 -12.71 -3.06 8.45
N ASN A 59 -13.17 -1.92 7.94
CA ASN A 59 -13.48 -1.74 6.51
C ASN A 59 -12.24 -1.75 5.61
N GLU A 60 -11.07 -1.47 6.16
CA GLU A 60 -9.78 -1.43 5.47
C GLU A 60 -8.98 -2.73 5.65
N GLN A 61 -9.55 -3.71 6.35
CA GLN A 61 -8.98 -5.04 6.51
C GLN A 61 -9.48 -5.98 5.40
N VAL A 62 -8.59 -6.82 4.92
CA VAL A 62 -8.94 -7.87 3.97
C VAL A 62 -9.63 -9.02 4.70
N LYS A 63 -10.77 -9.45 4.20
CA LYS A 63 -11.49 -10.59 4.77
C LYS A 63 -10.64 -11.85 4.70
N GLY A 64 -10.48 -12.51 5.85
CA GLY A 64 -9.67 -13.73 5.96
C GLY A 64 -8.22 -13.51 6.36
N GLU A 65 -7.70 -12.28 6.33
CA GLU A 65 -6.40 -11.98 6.93
C GLU A 65 -6.50 -11.94 8.46
N VAL A 66 -5.67 -12.71 9.12
CA VAL A 66 -5.54 -12.73 10.58
C VAL A 66 -4.11 -12.34 10.93
N PHE A 67 -3.97 -11.31 11.75
CA PHE A 67 -2.67 -10.83 12.21
C PHE A 67 -2.45 -11.14 13.68
N LYS A 68 -1.20 -11.46 14.00
CA LYS A 68 -0.75 -11.63 15.38
C LYS A 68 0.03 -10.39 15.83
N PRO A 69 0.06 -10.09 17.14
CA PRO A 69 1.00 -9.11 17.66
C PRO A 69 2.42 -9.42 17.20
N THR A 70 3.18 -8.38 16.82
CA THR A 70 4.52 -8.44 16.25
C THR A 70 4.63 -8.78 14.77
N ASP A 71 3.54 -9.13 14.09
CA ASP A 71 3.57 -9.31 12.62
C ASP A 71 3.97 -8.01 11.95
N ARG A 72 4.86 -8.13 10.97
CA ARG A 72 5.23 -7.02 10.08
C ARG A 72 4.37 -7.07 8.85
N ILE A 73 3.70 -5.98 8.55
CA ILE A 73 2.81 -5.87 7.40
C ILE A 73 3.06 -4.56 6.66
N LYS A 74 2.89 -4.59 5.34
CA LYS A 74 2.89 -3.40 4.51
C LYS A 74 1.47 -2.85 4.40
N LEU A 75 1.37 -1.54 4.52
CA LEU A 75 0.11 -0.80 4.57
C LEU A 75 0.18 0.39 3.63
N TYR A 76 -0.93 0.70 3.01
CA TYR A 76 -1.09 1.93 2.24
C TYR A 76 -1.63 3.03 3.15
N ILE A 77 -0.96 4.18 3.17
CA ILE A 77 -1.43 5.35 3.93
C ILE A 77 -2.49 6.07 3.10
N VAL A 78 -3.73 5.98 3.56
CA VAL A 78 -4.87 6.62 2.89
C VAL A 78 -4.90 8.11 3.19
N GLU A 79 -4.75 8.47 4.47
CA GLU A 79 -4.87 9.83 4.94
C GLU A 79 -4.13 10.03 6.27
N VAL A 80 -3.54 11.20 6.41
CA VAL A 80 -2.90 11.65 7.66
C VAL A 80 -3.62 12.91 8.15
N LYS A 81 -4.24 12.85 9.32
CA LYS A 81 -4.95 13.97 9.94
C LYS A 81 -4.18 14.51 11.12
N ASN A 82 -4.11 15.85 11.20
CA ASN A 82 -3.58 16.50 12.39
C ASN A 82 -4.71 16.64 13.44
N THR A 83 -4.46 16.10 14.63
CA THR A 83 -5.40 16.20 15.74
C THR A 83 -4.70 16.75 17.00
N PRO A 84 -5.46 17.32 17.96
CA PRO A 84 -4.88 17.82 19.22
C PRO A 84 -4.13 16.76 20.03
N LYS A 85 -4.44 15.48 19.78
CA LYS A 85 -3.79 14.33 20.45
C LYS A 85 -2.56 13.81 19.69
N GLY A 86 -2.27 14.37 18.52
CA GLY A 86 -1.21 13.95 17.62
C GLY A 86 -1.72 13.54 16.23
N PRO A 87 -0.84 13.12 15.33
CA PRO A 87 -1.24 12.70 13.99
C PRO A 87 -2.09 11.43 14.06
N LYS A 88 -3.22 11.45 13.35
CA LYS A 88 -4.06 10.27 13.13
C LYS A 88 -3.81 9.74 11.74
N ILE A 89 -3.23 8.55 11.64
CA ILE A 89 -2.85 7.92 10.39
C ILE A 89 -3.86 6.81 10.09
N LEU A 90 -4.54 6.94 8.96
CA LEU A 90 -5.44 5.93 8.43
C LEU A 90 -4.72 5.12 7.38
N VAL A 91 -4.72 3.81 7.56
CA VAL A 91 -4.04 2.86 6.67
C VAL A 91 -5.02 1.84 6.12
N SER A 92 -4.69 1.26 4.97
CA SER A 92 -5.53 0.29 4.28
C SER A 92 -4.72 -0.90 3.78
N ARG A 93 -5.37 -2.07 3.80
CA ARG A 93 -4.93 -3.30 3.15
C ARG A 93 -5.80 -3.66 1.93
N THR A 94 -6.93 -3.00 1.77
CA THR A 94 -7.91 -3.28 0.69
C THR A 94 -7.75 -2.35 -0.51
N HIS A 95 -7.03 -1.25 -0.36
CA HIS A 95 -6.91 -0.24 -1.40
C HIS A 95 -6.14 -0.78 -2.63
N PRO A 96 -6.60 -0.55 -3.87
CA PRO A 96 -5.91 -1.00 -5.08
C PRO A 96 -4.49 -0.44 -5.24
N GLU A 97 -4.27 0.80 -4.79
CA GLU A 97 -2.95 1.44 -4.83
C GLU A 97 -1.91 0.71 -3.96
N LEU A 98 -2.32 -0.08 -2.96
CA LEU A 98 -1.38 -0.92 -2.20
C LEU A 98 -0.64 -1.88 -3.14
N VAL A 99 -1.35 -2.54 -4.04
CA VAL A 99 -0.75 -3.47 -5.02
C VAL A 99 0.21 -2.74 -5.94
N LYS A 100 -0.20 -1.58 -6.46
CA LYS A 100 0.65 -0.74 -7.31
C LYS A 100 1.96 -0.36 -6.61
N ARG A 101 1.87 0.12 -5.38
CA ARG A 101 3.06 0.51 -4.59
C ARG A 101 3.95 -0.67 -4.23
N LEU A 102 3.37 -1.85 -4.00
CA LEU A 102 4.15 -3.08 -3.80
C LEU A 102 4.95 -3.45 -5.03
N PHE A 103 4.37 -3.34 -6.23
CA PHE A 103 5.10 -3.56 -7.48
C PHE A 103 6.18 -2.50 -7.73
N GLU A 104 5.93 -1.24 -7.41
CA GLU A 104 6.96 -0.19 -7.49
C GLU A 104 8.16 -0.48 -6.57
N ALA A 105 7.93 -1.12 -5.44
CA ALA A 105 9.01 -1.51 -4.53
C ALA A 105 9.80 -2.74 -5.01
N GLU A 106 9.15 -3.69 -5.69
CA GLU A 106 9.75 -4.96 -6.13
C GLU A 106 10.33 -4.88 -7.54
N VAL A 107 9.80 -4.02 -8.42
CA VAL A 107 10.13 -3.94 -9.85
C VAL A 107 10.80 -2.60 -10.13
N ALA A 108 12.09 -2.63 -10.40
CA ALA A 108 12.87 -1.43 -10.68
C ALA A 108 12.34 -0.67 -11.91
N GLU A 109 11.93 -1.39 -12.95
CA GLU A 109 11.38 -0.85 -14.19
C GLU A 109 10.04 -0.13 -14.00
N VAL A 110 9.27 -0.50 -12.97
CA VAL A 110 8.05 0.23 -12.56
C VAL A 110 8.42 1.48 -11.78
N LYS A 111 9.42 1.38 -10.92
CA LYS A 111 9.87 2.50 -10.09
C LYS A 111 10.49 3.63 -10.92
N ASP A 112 11.25 3.30 -11.96
CA ASP A 112 11.91 4.28 -12.84
C ASP A 112 11.00 4.82 -13.95
N GLY A 113 9.79 4.25 -14.10
CA GLY A 113 8.80 4.68 -15.08
C GLY A 113 8.96 4.05 -16.47
N THR A 114 9.89 3.12 -16.65
CA THR A 114 10.02 2.35 -17.91
C THR A 114 8.77 1.51 -18.17
N VAL A 115 8.28 0.85 -17.12
CA VAL A 115 7.02 0.10 -17.12
C VAL A 115 5.98 0.87 -16.33
N GLU A 116 4.82 1.11 -16.92
CA GLU A 116 3.70 1.78 -16.28
C GLU A 116 2.57 0.80 -15.98
N ILE A 117 2.03 0.90 -14.78
CA ILE A 117 0.78 0.24 -14.40
C ILE A 117 -0.37 1.15 -14.82
N LYS A 118 -1.04 0.79 -15.92
CA LYS A 118 -2.11 1.62 -16.50
C LYS A 118 -3.44 1.48 -15.77
N SER A 119 -3.76 0.27 -15.31
CA SER A 119 -4.99 0.04 -14.56
C SER A 119 -4.86 -1.15 -13.62
N ILE A 120 -5.62 -1.12 -12.54
CA ILE A 120 -5.74 -2.20 -11.56
C ILE A 120 -7.21 -2.41 -11.25
N ALA A 121 -7.64 -3.67 -11.31
CA ALA A 121 -8.93 -4.13 -10.80
C ALA A 121 -8.66 -5.15 -9.69
N ARG A 122 -9.07 -4.81 -8.47
CA ARG A 122 -8.77 -5.61 -7.28
C ARG A 122 -10.03 -6.03 -6.54
N GLU A 123 -10.11 -7.32 -6.27
CA GLU A 123 -10.98 -7.90 -5.25
C GLU A 123 -10.07 -8.37 -4.09
N ALA A 124 -9.99 -7.55 -3.05
CA ALA A 124 -9.05 -7.74 -1.95
C ALA A 124 -9.23 -9.10 -1.26
N GLY A 125 -8.13 -9.84 -1.12
CA GLY A 125 -8.11 -11.19 -0.56
C GLY A 125 -8.47 -12.31 -1.55
N SER A 126 -8.89 -11.97 -2.75
CA SER A 126 -9.25 -12.93 -3.80
C SER A 126 -8.29 -12.83 -4.98
N ARG A 127 -8.47 -11.84 -5.83
CA ARG A 127 -7.72 -11.69 -7.07
C ARG A 127 -7.55 -10.23 -7.47
N THR A 128 -6.41 -9.93 -8.07
CA THR A 128 -6.12 -8.65 -8.72
C THR A 128 -5.73 -8.88 -10.17
N LYS A 129 -6.26 -8.07 -11.07
CA LYS A 129 -5.77 -7.94 -12.45
C LYS A 129 -5.12 -6.59 -12.64
N MET A 130 -3.97 -6.59 -13.25
CA MET A 130 -3.15 -5.41 -13.46
C MET A 130 -2.72 -5.33 -14.92
N ALA A 131 -3.05 -4.23 -15.58
CA ALA A 131 -2.64 -3.97 -16.96
C ALA A 131 -1.41 -3.07 -16.98
N VAL A 132 -0.38 -3.52 -17.68
CA VAL A 132 0.93 -2.87 -17.74
C VAL A 132 1.34 -2.51 -19.17
N TRP A 133 2.10 -1.44 -19.29
CA TRP A 133 2.63 -0.91 -20.54
C TRP A 133 4.10 -0.60 -20.38
N SER A 134 4.89 -0.79 -21.43
CA SER A 134 6.29 -0.35 -21.47
C SER A 134 6.47 0.84 -22.37
N ASN A 135 7.22 1.83 -21.89
CA ASN A 135 7.67 2.99 -22.68
C ASN A 135 8.94 2.68 -23.49
N ASP A 136 9.56 1.53 -23.27
CA ASP A 136 10.72 1.01 -24.01
C ASP A 136 10.32 -0.27 -24.75
N GLU A 137 10.47 -0.26 -26.07
CA GLU A 137 10.13 -1.39 -26.95
C GLU A 137 10.96 -2.66 -26.65
N ASN A 138 12.14 -2.50 -26.04
CA ASN A 138 13.02 -3.60 -25.69
C ASN A 138 12.69 -4.23 -24.32
N VAL A 139 11.74 -3.66 -23.58
CA VAL A 139 11.33 -4.15 -22.26
C VAL A 139 9.94 -4.74 -22.34
N ASP A 140 9.84 -6.05 -22.05
CA ASP A 140 8.55 -6.72 -21.87
C ASP A 140 7.93 -6.32 -20.52
N PRO A 141 6.81 -5.57 -20.51
CA PRO A 141 6.22 -5.08 -19.26
C PRO A 141 5.69 -6.20 -18.39
N VAL A 142 5.11 -7.24 -18.96
CA VAL A 142 4.59 -8.39 -18.21
C VAL A 142 5.74 -9.20 -17.63
N GLY A 143 6.75 -9.51 -18.43
CA GLY A 143 7.94 -10.23 -17.98
C GLY A 143 8.70 -9.50 -16.88
N ALA A 144 8.81 -8.17 -16.95
CA ALA A 144 9.44 -7.35 -15.92
C ALA A 144 8.71 -7.44 -14.57
N CYS A 145 7.37 -7.40 -14.59
CA CYS A 145 6.56 -7.48 -13.37
C CYS A 145 6.48 -8.90 -12.79
N VAL A 146 6.50 -9.92 -13.63
CA VAL A 146 6.50 -11.33 -13.20
C VAL A 146 7.86 -11.70 -12.60
N GLY A 147 8.93 -11.30 -13.25
CA GLY A 147 10.30 -11.65 -12.87
C GLY A 147 10.68 -13.08 -13.22
N MET A 148 11.94 -13.42 -13.00
CA MET A 148 12.46 -14.76 -13.28
C MET A 148 11.74 -15.81 -12.43
N ASN A 149 11.14 -16.81 -13.08
CA ASN A 149 10.35 -17.86 -12.41
C ASN A 149 9.23 -17.31 -11.52
N GLY A 150 8.71 -16.12 -11.81
CA GLY A 150 7.65 -15.50 -11.02
C GLY A 150 8.12 -14.88 -9.69
N ALA A 151 9.41 -14.69 -9.48
CA ALA A 151 9.95 -14.23 -8.20
C ALA A 151 9.37 -12.90 -7.73
N ARG A 152 9.23 -11.93 -8.63
CA ARG A 152 8.72 -10.59 -8.29
C ARG A 152 7.23 -10.60 -7.97
N VAL A 153 6.41 -11.22 -8.81
CA VAL A 153 4.97 -11.33 -8.58
C VAL A 153 4.67 -12.16 -7.34
N ASN A 154 5.41 -13.24 -7.10
CA ASN A 154 5.23 -14.07 -5.92
C ASN A 154 5.58 -13.34 -4.61
N ALA A 155 6.58 -12.46 -4.62
CA ALA A 155 6.89 -11.62 -3.46
C ALA A 155 5.70 -10.72 -3.08
N VAL A 156 5.02 -10.15 -4.06
CA VAL A 156 3.80 -9.37 -3.82
C VAL A 156 2.63 -10.25 -3.37
N VAL A 157 2.46 -11.42 -3.97
CA VAL A 157 1.42 -12.39 -3.57
C VAL A 157 1.61 -12.83 -2.11
N GLU A 158 2.83 -13.12 -1.69
CA GLU A 158 3.15 -13.48 -0.31
C GLU A 158 2.85 -12.35 0.67
N GLU A 159 3.21 -11.11 0.34
CA GLU A 159 2.87 -9.95 1.18
C GLU A 159 1.35 -9.79 1.34
N LEU A 160 0.59 -10.05 0.29
CA LEU A 160 -0.88 -10.04 0.28
C LEU A 160 -1.51 -11.33 0.79
N ARG A 161 -0.70 -12.23 1.37
CA ARG A 161 -1.14 -13.48 2.00
C ARG A 161 -1.95 -14.41 1.09
N GLY A 162 -1.51 -14.53 -0.17
CA GLY A 162 -2.05 -15.46 -1.13
C GLY A 162 -3.09 -14.91 -2.09
N GLU A 163 -3.30 -13.59 -2.13
CA GLU A 163 -4.12 -12.95 -3.17
C GLU A 163 -3.51 -13.19 -4.55
N LYS A 164 -4.29 -13.74 -5.47
CA LYS A 164 -3.82 -14.04 -6.83
C LYS A 164 -3.67 -12.76 -7.64
N ILE A 165 -2.57 -12.67 -8.39
CA ILE A 165 -2.28 -11.50 -9.23
C ILE A 165 -2.09 -11.96 -10.67
N ASP A 166 -2.92 -11.43 -11.56
CA ASP A 166 -2.80 -11.61 -13.00
C ASP A 166 -2.28 -10.32 -13.63
N ILE A 167 -1.21 -10.42 -14.40
CA ILE A 167 -0.58 -9.30 -15.10
C ILE A 167 -0.85 -9.47 -16.58
N ILE A 168 -1.44 -8.44 -17.20
CA ILE A 168 -1.81 -8.41 -18.61
C ILE A 168 -1.19 -7.20 -19.31
N ASN A 169 -1.04 -7.31 -20.63
CA ASN A 169 -0.65 -6.17 -21.45
C ASN A 169 -1.79 -5.17 -21.56
N TRP A 170 -1.46 -3.90 -21.34
CA TRP A 170 -2.35 -2.80 -21.66
C TRP A 170 -2.47 -2.62 -23.18
N SER A 171 -3.64 -2.19 -23.65
CA SER A 171 -3.88 -1.73 -25.02
C SER A 171 -4.83 -0.55 -25.03
N ASP A 172 -4.56 0.41 -25.91
CA ASP A 172 -5.49 1.52 -26.19
C ASP A 172 -6.75 1.04 -26.95
N ASN A 173 -6.67 -0.14 -27.58
CA ASN A 173 -7.81 -0.78 -28.20
C ASN A 173 -8.63 -1.52 -27.12
N PRO A 174 -9.89 -1.09 -26.85
CA PRO A 174 -10.71 -1.70 -25.81
C PRO A 174 -10.99 -3.19 -26.05
N ALA A 175 -11.16 -3.60 -27.30
CA ALA A 175 -11.42 -4.99 -27.65
C ALA A 175 -10.22 -5.88 -27.30
N LEU A 176 -9.03 -5.45 -27.66
CA LEU A 176 -7.78 -6.18 -27.34
C LEU A 176 -7.51 -6.19 -25.83
N LEU A 177 -7.80 -5.10 -25.12
CA LEU A 177 -7.65 -5.04 -23.66
C LEU A 177 -8.59 -6.02 -22.98
N ILE A 178 -9.85 -6.11 -23.43
CA ILE A 178 -10.83 -7.07 -22.92
C ILE A 178 -10.38 -8.51 -23.21
N GLU A 179 -9.91 -8.80 -24.40
CA GLU A 179 -9.36 -10.10 -24.77
C GLU A 179 -8.21 -10.50 -23.86
N ASN A 180 -7.23 -9.61 -23.66
CA ASN A 180 -6.12 -9.83 -22.74
C ASN A 180 -6.58 -10.06 -21.30
N ALA A 181 -7.57 -9.30 -20.85
CA ALA A 181 -8.11 -9.42 -19.50
C ALA A 181 -8.88 -10.73 -19.26
N LEU A 182 -9.49 -11.29 -20.27
CA LEU A 182 -10.27 -12.52 -20.20
C LEU A 182 -9.45 -13.78 -20.53
N SER A 183 -8.20 -13.62 -21.02
CA SER A 183 -7.31 -14.75 -21.26
C SER A 183 -7.21 -15.67 -20.01
N PRO A 184 -7.24 -17.00 -20.17
CA PRO A 184 -7.21 -17.80 -21.39
C PRO A 184 -8.58 -18.04 -22.06
N ALA A 185 -9.67 -17.41 -21.59
CA ALA A 185 -10.97 -17.50 -22.24
C ALA A 185 -10.93 -16.86 -23.63
N LYS A 186 -11.55 -17.51 -24.59
CA LYS A 186 -11.69 -16.93 -25.93
C LYS A 186 -12.88 -15.97 -25.95
N VAL A 187 -12.64 -14.78 -26.44
CA VAL A 187 -13.69 -13.78 -26.73
C VAL A 187 -14.14 -13.99 -28.18
N ILE A 188 -15.43 -14.11 -28.38
CA ILE A 188 -16.06 -14.32 -29.69
C ILE A 188 -16.67 -13.00 -30.15
#